data_b799e423fa392f73dbd7d124a466c627
#
_entry.id   b799e423fa392f73dbd7d124a466c627
#
_cell.length_a   1.000
_cell.length_b   1.000
_cell.length_c   1.000
_cell.angle_alpha   90.00
_cell.angle_beta   90.00
_cell.angle_gamma   90.00
#
_symmetry.space_group_name_H-M   'P 1'
#
loop_
_entity.id
_entity.type
_entity.pdbx_description
1 polymer ?
#
loop_
_entity_poly.entity_id
_entity_poly.type
_entity_poly.pdbx_seq_one_letter_code
_entity_poly.pdbx_strand_id
1 'polypeptide(L)'
;MLETGLTHFDAGGAAIMVDVSGKNKTHREAIASGRIYVSEAVYAAITAGTAKKGDVLGVARIAGIMAAKRTADMIPLCHPLPLAKCSIDFTLEEVPRHAVYAAATVKVMGETGVEMEALHAVSTALLTIYDMCKAIDKRMEITDIRLERKSGGKSGTFVR
;
A
#
# COMPACT_ATOMS: atom_id res chain seq x y z
N MET A 1 7.08 5.26 29.24
CA MET A 1 7.49 6.43 28.44
C MET A 1 7.41 6.04 26.96
N LEU A 2 6.57 6.72 26.20
CA LEU A 2 6.60 6.62 24.74
C LEU A 2 7.90 7.31 24.31
N GLU A 3 8.83 6.55 23.70
CA GLU A 3 10.00 7.15 23.06
C GLU A 3 9.49 8.01 21.90
N THR A 4 9.45 9.32 22.13
CA THR A 4 9.04 10.33 21.13
C THR A 4 10.19 10.73 20.20
N GLY A 5 11.22 9.89 20.09
CA GLY A 5 12.39 10.13 19.26
C GLY A 5 12.24 9.62 17.83
N LEU A 6 12.69 10.39 16.85
CA LEU A 6 12.87 9.94 15.47
C LEU A 6 13.96 8.86 15.47
N THR A 7 13.62 7.61 15.17
CA THR A 7 14.52 6.45 15.26
C THR A 7 15.47 6.30 14.05
N HIS A 8 15.30 7.12 13.01
CA HIS A 8 16.09 7.08 11.79
C HIS A 8 17.22 8.10 11.73
N PHE A 9 17.63 8.62 12.90
CA PHE A 9 18.78 9.53 13.02
C PHE A 9 19.69 9.07 14.15
N ASP A 10 21.00 9.17 13.94
CA ASP A 10 21.99 8.94 14.98
C ASP A 10 22.14 10.14 15.92
N ALA A 11 23.00 10.01 16.92
CA ALA A 11 23.27 11.10 17.89
C ALA A 11 23.89 12.35 17.24
N GLY A 12 24.48 12.23 16.05
CA GLY A 12 25.01 13.33 15.25
C GLY A 12 24.03 13.96 14.29
N GLY A 13 22.79 13.43 14.19
CA GLY A 13 21.75 13.91 13.28
C GLY A 13 21.86 13.35 11.87
N ALA A 14 22.69 12.36 11.61
CA ALA A 14 22.77 11.70 10.31
C ALA A 14 21.68 10.63 10.17
N ALA A 15 21.10 10.53 8.98
CA ALA A 15 20.08 9.52 8.68
C ALA A 15 20.70 8.11 8.70
N ILE A 16 20.07 7.20 9.44
CA ILE A 16 20.48 5.81 9.54
C ILE A 16 19.30 4.86 9.34
N MET A 17 19.54 3.71 8.76
CA MET A 17 18.59 2.60 8.80
C MET A 17 18.67 1.95 10.19
N VAL A 18 17.53 1.75 10.85
CA VAL A 18 17.46 1.21 12.21
C VAL A 18 18.06 -0.20 12.25
N ASP A 19 18.96 -0.46 13.21
CA ASP A 19 19.47 -1.80 13.45
C ASP A 19 18.38 -2.70 14.05
N VAL A 20 18.08 -3.77 13.34
CA VAL A 20 17.09 -4.78 13.76
C VAL A 20 17.71 -6.14 14.07
N SER A 21 19.03 -6.29 13.99
CA SER A 21 19.74 -7.56 14.17
C SER A 21 19.50 -8.24 15.52
N GLY A 22 19.20 -7.46 16.56
CA GLY A 22 18.88 -7.95 17.91
C GLY A 22 17.39 -8.29 18.13
N LYS A 23 16.54 -8.19 17.10
CA LYS A 23 15.12 -8.48 17.23
C LYS A 23 14.77 -9.88 16.76
N ASN A 24 13.91 -10.56 17.51
CA ASN A 24 13.39 -11.85 17.08
C ASN A 24 12.46 -11.71 15.87
N LYS A 25 12.56 -12.65 14.94
CA LYS A 25 11.59 -12.79 13.86
C LYS A 25 10.23 -13.20 14.41
N THR A 26 9.21 -12.45 14.07
CA THR A 26 7.82 -12.72 14.45
C THR A 26 6.91 -12.60 13.25
N HIS A 27 5.74 -13.22 13.32
CA HIS A 27 4.68 -12.99 12.34
C HIS A 27 4.24 -11.53 12.38
N ARG A 28 4.19 -10.90 11.23
CA ARG A 28 3.71 -9.52 11.09
C ARG A 28 2.75 -9.43 9.92
N GLU A 29 1.70 -8.68 10.13
CA GLU A 29 0.70 -8.39 9.11
C GLU A 29 0.39 -6.90 9.13
N ALA A 30 0.19 -6.33 7.96
CA ALA A 30 -0.34 -4.99 7.80
C ALA A 30 -1.43 -4.98 6.73
N ILE A 31 -2.46 -4.17 6.97
CA ILE A 31 -3.53 -3.88 6.02
C ILE A 31 -3.55 -2.38 5.81
N ALA A 32 -3.40 -1.95 4.57
CA ALA A 32 -3.57 -0.56 4.15
C ALA A 32 -4.71 -0.46 3.15
N SER A 33 -5.34 0.69 3.09
CA SER A 33 -6.40 0.97 2.11
C SER A 33 -6.22 2.33 1.45
N GLY A 34 -7.00 2.57 0.41
CA GLY A 34 -7.10 3.84 -0.28
C GLY A 34 -8.23 3.83 -1.29
N ARG A 35 -8.53 5.00 -1.87
CA ARG A 35 -9.55 5.17 -2.89
C ARG A 35 -9.03 5.96 -4.07
N ILE A 36 -9.60 5.68 -5.23
CA ILE A 36 -9.55 6.59 -6.38
C ILE A 36 -10.98 6.92 -6.78
N TYR A 37 -11.33 8.20 -6.68
CA TYR A 37 -12.60 8.70 -7.22
C TYR A 37 -12.51 8.83 -8.72
N VAL A 38 -13.55 8.35 -9.40
CA VAL A 38 -13.59 8.24 -10.85
C VAL A 38 -14.90 8.84 -11.40
N SER A 39 -14.90 9.20 -12.68
CA SER A 39 -16.14 9.58 -13.35
C SER A 39 -17.00 8.35 -13.65
N GLU A 40 -18.30 8.58 -13.89
CA GLU A 40 -19.23 7.54 -14.33
C GLU A 40 -18.71 6.77 -15.55
N ALA A 41 -18.10 7.48 -16.53
CA ALA A 41 -17.55 6.86 -17.73
C ALA A 41 -16.37 5.92 -17.41
N VAL A 42 -15.49 6.29 -16.49
CA VAL A 42 -14.39 5.42 -16.03
C VAL A 42 -14.95 4.24 -15.25
N TYR A 43 -15.90 4.47 -14.36
CA TYR A 43 -16.54 3.42 -13.57
C TYR A 43 -17.20 2.37 -14.47
N ALA A 44 -17.99 2.82 -15.44
CA ALA A 44 -18.63 1.94 -16.41
C ALA A 44 -17.62 1.14 -17.24
N ALA A 45 -16.53 1.78 -17.68
CA ALA A 45 -15.48 1.10 -18.44
C ALA A 45 -14.76 0.02 -17.63
N ILE A 46 -14.50 0.26 -16.34
CA ILE A 46 -13.90 -0.74 -15.44
C ILE A 46 -14.87 -1.90 -15.21
N THR A 47 -16.14 -1.59 -14.90
CA THR A 47 -17.16 -2.59 -14.61
C THR A 47 -17.45 -3.49 -15.81
N ALA A 48 -17.51 -2.91 -17.00
CA ALA A 48 -17.76 -3.65 -18.24
C ALA A 48 -16.51 -4.35 -18.81
N GLY A 49 -15.33 -4.10 -18.28
CA GLY A 49 -14.06 -4.60 -18.83
C GLY A 49 -13.73 -4.05 -20.22
N THR A 50 -14.26 -2.87 -20.56
CA THR A 50 -14.11 -2.24 -21.89
C THR A 50 -13.05 -1.16 -21.95
N ALA A 51 -12.26 -0.99 -20.87
CA ALA A 51 -11.16 -0.04 -20.85
C ALA A 51 -10.17 -0.36 -22.00
N LYS A 52 -9.78 0.65 -22.76
CA LYS A 52 -8.94 0.50 -23.96
C LYS A 52 -7.60 -0.21 -23.70
N LYS A 53 -7.09 -0.11 -22.47
CA LYS A 53 -5.83 -0.77 -22.03
C LYS A 53 -6.04 -2.18 -21.44
N GLY A 54 -7.27 -2.73 -21.46
CA GLY A 54 -7.57 -4.09 -20.99
C GLY A 54 -7.99 -4.15 -19.52
N ASP A 55 -7.65 -5.24 -18.83
CA ASP A 55 -8.04 -5.50 -17.42
C ASP A 55 -7.35 -4.55 -16.44
N VAL A 56 -8.03 -3.44 -16.13
CA VAL A 56 -7.52 -2.37 -15.27
C VAL A 56 -7.19 -2.89 -13.88
N LEU A 57 -8.10 -3.64 -13.26
CA LEU A 57 -7.94 -4.09 -11.87
C LEU A 57 -6.90 -5.22 -11.76
N GLY A 58 -6.83 -6.10 -12.75
CA GLY A 58 -5.82 -7.16 -12.81
C GLY A 58 -4.41 -6.58 -12.93
N VAL A 59 -4.21 -5.62 -13.83
CA VAL A 59 -2.90 -4.93 -13.98
C VAL A 59 -2.54 -4.14 -12.73
N ALA A 60 -3.49 -3.40 -12.14
CA ALA A 60 -3.29 -2.66 -10.90
C ALA A 60 -2.91 -3.57 -9.73
N ARG A 61 -3.52 -4.75 -9.63
CA ARG A 61 -3.18 -5.76 -8.61
C ARG A 61 -1.74 -6.22 -8.73
N ILE A 62 -1.31 -6.58 -9.93
CA ILE A 62 0.07 -7.01 -10.18
C ILE A 62 1.05 -5.88 -9.88
N ALA A 63 0.77 -4.65 -10.32
CA ALA A 63 1.61 -3.49 -10.05
C ALA A 63 1.78 -3.23 -8.55
N GLY A 64 0.70 -3.30 -7.77
CA GLY A 64 0.76 -3.14 -6.32
C GLY A 64 1.54 -4.25 -5.62
N ILE A 65 1.39 -5.51 -6.04
CA ILE A 65 2.20 -6.63 -5.51
C ILE A 65 3.68 -6.41 -5.82
N MET A 66 4.01 -5.96 -7.02
CA MET A 66 5.40 -5.66 -7.40
C MET A 66 5.96 -4.49 -6.59
N ALA A 67 5.16 -3.46 -6.31
CA ALA A 67 5.55 -2.35 -5.45
C ALA A 67 5.86 -2.80 -4.03
N ALA A 68 5.00 -3.61 -3.41
CA ALA A 68 5.26 -4.18 -2.09
C ALA A 68 6.62 -4.89 -2.02
N LYS A 69 6.95 -5.68 -3.03
CA LYS A 69 8.24 -6.43 -3.13
C LYS A 69 9.46 -5.52 -3.32
N ARG A 70 9.28 -4.28 -3.73
CA ARG A 70 10.33 -3.29 -4.03
C ARG A 70 10.29 -2.07 -3.12
N THR A 71 9.63 -2.14 -1.99
CA THR A 71 9.50 -1.00 -1.08
C THR A 71 10.84 -0.47 -0.62
N ALA A 72 11.79 -1.34 -0.29
CA ALA A 72 13.14 -0.93 0.12
C ALA A 72 13.94 -0.23 -1.00
N ASP A 73 13.62 -0.47 -2.28
CA ASP A 73 14.25 0.23 -3.41
C ASP A 73 13.74 1.67 -3.55
N MET A 74 12.54 1.96 -3.03
CA MET A 74 11.85 3.25 -3.19
C MET A 74 11.87 4.12 -1.93
N ILE A 75 11.85 3.48 -0.75
CA ILE A 75 11.82 4.16 0.55
C ILE A 75 13.18 3.98 1.21
N PRO A 76 14.00 5.04 1.30
CA PRO A 76 15.45 4.93 1.56
C PRO A 76 15.85 4.16 2.82
N LEU A 77 15.07 4.28 3.90
CA LEU A 77 15.42 3.68 5.20
C LEU A 77 14.58 2.44 5.53
N CYS A 78 13.84 1.89 4.56
CA CYS A 78 13.14 0.63 4.72
C CYS A 78 14.08 -0.57 4.54
N HIS A 79 13.89 -1.59 5.38
CA HIS A 79 14.61 -2.86 5.25
C HIS A 79 14.07 -3.69 4.08
N PRO A 80 14.90 -4.39 3.31
CA PRO A 80 14.43 -5.38 2.35
C PRO A 80 13.85 -6.58 3.10
N LEU A 81 12.59 -6.90 2.84
CA LEU A 81 11.86 -7.95 3.56
C LEU A 81 11.44 -9.09 2.63
N PRO A 82 11.65 -10.36 3.03
CA PRO A 82 11.18 -11.53 2.30
C PRO A 82 9.69 -11.74 2.55
N LEU A 83 8.83 -11.03 1.80
CA LEU A 83 7.38 -11.10 1.99
C LEU A 83 6.84 -12.51 1.81
N ALA A 84 6.04 -12.99 2.76
CA ALA A 84 5.40 -14.29 2.71
C ALA A 84 4.07 -14.24 1.94
N LYS A 85 3.36 -13.10 1.99
CA LYS A 85 2.09 -12.88 1.29
C LYS A 85 1.90 -11.40 0.96
N CYS A 86 1.36 -11.14 -0.22
CA CYS A 86 0.78 -9.86 -0.58
C CYS A 86 -0.49 -10.11 -1.41
N SER A 87 -1.63 -9.57 -0.97
CA SER A 87 -2.87 -9.58 -1.75
C SER A 87 -3.45 -8.17 -1.82
N ILE A 88 -4.10 -7.87 -2.94
CA ILE A 88 -4.79 -6.60 -3.13
C ILE A 88 -6.20 -6.92 -3.62
N ASP A 89 -7.18 -6.42 -2.90
CA ASP A 89 -8.59 -6.58 -3.20
C ASP A 89 -9.18 -5.22 -3.57
N PHE A 90 -10.10 -5.23 -4.54
CA PHE A 90 -10.78 -4.04 -5.01
C PHE A 90 -12.28 -4.16 -4.78
N THR A 91 -12.90 -3.04 -4.40
CA THR A 91 -14.35 -2.88 -4.31
C THR A 91 -14.75 -1.67 -5.14
N LEU A 92 -15.73 -1.85 -6.01
CA LEU A 92 -16.34 -0.77 -6.77
C LEU A 92 -17.43 -0.13 -5.90
N GLU A 93 -17.32 1.17 -5.67
CA GLU A 93 -18.24 1.96 -4.86
C GLU A 93 -19.02 2.93 -5.78
N GLU A 94 -20.36 2.96 -5.67
CA GLU A 94 -21.22 3.86 -6.46
C GLU A 94 -21.62 5.10 -5.66
N VAL A 95 -21.83 4.95 -4.35
CA VAL A 95 -22.43 5.97 -3.48
C VAL A 95 -21.46 6.31 -2.36
N PRO A 96 -21.33 7.56 -1.98
CA PRO A 96 -21.95 8.78 -2.51
C PRO A 96 -21.32 9.28 -3.83
N ARG A 97 -20.23 8.69 -4.26
CA ARG A 97 -19.46 9.05 -5.46
C ARG A 97 -18.78 7.81 -6.01
N HIS A 98 -18.77 7.63 -7.33
CA HIS A 98 -18.06 6.53 -7.97
C HIS A 98 -16.61 6.47 -7.55
N ALA A 99 -16.17 5.33 -7.07
CA ALA A 99 -14.79 5.10 -6.66
C ALA A 99 -14.37 3.64 -6.83
N VAL A 100 -13.07 3.43 -6.89
CA VAL A 100 -12.46 2.12 -6.65
C VAL A 100 -11.76 2.19 -5.28
N TYR A 101 -12.24 1.39 -4.35
CA TYR A 101 -11.56 1.14 -3.08
C TYR A 101 -10.56 0.02 -3.28
N ALA A 102 -9.35 0.19 -2.77
CA ALA A 102 -8.30 -0.81 -2.77
C ALA A 102 -7.85 -1.11 -1.33
N ALA A 103 -7.67 -2.38 -1.01
CA ALA A 103 -7.10 -2.83 0.26
C ALA A 103 -5.97 -3.82 0.00
N ALA A 104 -4.79 -3.57 0.57
CA ALA A 104 -3.65 -4.46 0.49
C ALA A 104 -3.38 -5.12 1.84
N THR A 105 -3.23 -6.44 1.84
CA THR A 105 -2.80 -7.22 2.99
C THR A 105 -1.42 -7.80 2.72
N VAL A 106 -0.45 -7.46 3.58
CA VAL A 106 0.93 -7.94 3.48
C VAL A 106 1.32 -8.68 4.75
N LYS A 107 2.04 -9.80 4.59
CA LYS A 107 2.54 -10.64 5.71
C LYS A 107 4.01 -10.96 5.53
N VAL A 108 4.71 -11.02 6.66
CA VAL A 108 6.11 -11.44 6.72
C VAL A 108 6.39 -12.18 8.05
N MET A 109 7.39 -13.04 8.03
CA MET A 109 8.10 -13.48 9.22
C MET A 109 9.40 -12.65 9.30
N GLY A 110 9.43 -11.63 10.15
CA GLY A 110 10.54 -10.67 10.14
C GLY A 110 10.75 -9.89 11.44
N GLU A 111 11.85 -9.16 11.48
CA GLU A 111 12.28 -8.33 12.60
C GLU A 111 11.56 -6.97 12.64
N THR A 112 11.01 -6.52 11.49
CA THR A 112 10.28 -5.24 11.37
C THR A 112 8.90 -5.44 10.74
N GLY A 113 8.04 -4.44 10.86
CA GLY A 113 6.69 -4.44 10.31
C GLY A 113 6.66 -4.30 8.78
N VAL A 114 5.48 -4.49 8.19
CA VAL A 114 5.23 -4.42 6.75
C VAL A 114 4.22 -3.33 6.39
N GLU A 115 4.13 -2.31 7.24
CA GLU A 115 3.22 -1.19 7.04
C GLU A 115 3.53 -0.43 5.74
N MET A 116 4.82 -0.20 5.47
CA MET A 116 5.26 0.51 4.27
C MET A 116 5.01 -0.28 3.00
N GLU A 117 5.19 -1.59 3.04
CA GLU A 117 4.89 -2.50 1.93
C GLU A 117 3.39 -2.47 1.59
N ALA A 118 2.51 -2.46 2.60
CA ALA A 118 1.07 -2.38 2.40
C ALA A 118 0.64 -1.01 1.83
N LEU A 119 1.16 0.08 2.37
CA LEU A 119 0.90 1.44 1.88
C LEU A 119 1.41 1.63 0.45
N HIS A 120 2.62 1.17 0.15
CA HIS A 120 3.20 1.26 -1.19
C HIS A 120 2.40 0.43 -2.21
N ALA A 121 1.94 -0.76 -1.82
CA ALA A 121 1.08 -1.60 -2.65
C ALA A 121 -0.21 -0.88 -3.06
N VAL A 122 -0.94 -0.30 -2.10
CA VAL A 122 -2.18 0.45 -2.35
C VAL A 122 -1.91 1.66 -3.23
N SER A 123 -0.89 2.45 -2.90
CA SER A 123 -0.54 3.68 -3.63
C SER A 123 -0.27 3.37 -5.10
N THR A 124 0.53 2.34 -5.38
CA THR A 124 0.90 1.94 -6.75
C THR A 124 -0.29 1.32 -7.49
N ALA A 125 -1.14 0.54 -6.82
CA ALA A 125 -2.35 0.00 -7.44
C ALA A 125 -3.30 1.12 -7.89
N LEU A 126 -3.57 2.10 -7.03
CA LEU A 126 -4.42 3.25 -7.36
C LEU A 126 -3.82 4.13 -8.46
N LEU A 127 -2.51 4.35 -8.42
CA LEU A 127 -1.79 5.08 -9.48
C LEU A 127 -1.85 4.35 -10.82
N THR A 128 -1.83 3.02 -10.81
CA THR A 128 -1.99 2.21 -12.02
C THR A 128 -3.39 2.32 -12.61
N ILE A 129 -4.44 2.33 -11.77
CA ILE A 129 -5.81 2.60 -12.21
C ILE A 129 -5.87 3.98 -12.90
N TYR A 130 -5.27 5.01 -12.28
CA TYR A 130 -5.19 6.34 -12.86
C TYR A 130 -4.52 6.30 -14.25
N ASP A 131 -3.34 5.70 -14.37
CA ASP A 131 -2.63 5.63 -15.65
C ASP A 131 -3.45 4.92 -16.74
N MET A 132 -4.11 3.83 -16.38
CA MET A 132 -4.89 3.06 -17.36
C MET A 132 -6.18 3.77 -17.80
N CYS A 133 -6.75 4.62 -16.96
CA CYS A 133 -8.03 5.30 -17.22
C CYS A 133 -7.90 6.78 -17.59
N LYS A 134 -6.74 7.41 -17.48
CA LYS A 134 -6.53 8.85 -17.71
C LYS A 134 -6.87 9.34 -19.12
N ALA A 135 -6.95 8.45 -20.10
CA ALA A 135 -7.42 8.79 -21.45
C ALA A 135 -8.93 9.10 -21.47
N ILE A 136 -9.70 8.53 -20.53
CA ILE A 136 -11.15 8.79 -20.39
C ILE A 136 -11.36 10.05 -19.56
N ASP A 137 -10.74 10.14 -18.37
CA ASP A 137 -10.82 11.30 -17.49
C ASP A 137 -9.52 11.50 -16.71
N LYS A 138 -8.98 12.73 -16.69
CA LYS A 138 -7.77 13.10 -15.95
C LYS A 138 -8.07 13.67 -14.55
N ARG A 139 -9.36 13.87 -14.20
CA ARG A 139 -9.79 14.49 -12.94
C ARG A 139 -9.97 13.49 -11.80
N MET A 140 -9.54 12.25 -12.01
CA MET A 140 -9.57 11.24 -10.95
C MET A 140 -8.70 11.67 -9.77
N GLU A 141 -9.18 11.38 -8.55
CA GLU A 141 -8.52 11.78 -7.31
C GLU A 141 -8.16 10.56 -6.48
N ILE A 142 -6.87 10.37 -6.21
CA ILE A 142 -6.39 9.35 -5.28
C ILE A 142 -6.39 9.94 -3.87
N THR A 143 -7.04 9.25 -2.94
CA THR A 143 -7.25 9.75 -1.57
C THR A 143 -7.34 8.62 -0.55
N ASP A 144 -7.42 8.97 0.73
CA ASP A 144 -7.63 8.06 1.86
C ASP A 144 -6.60 6.93 1.97
N ILE A 145 -5.38 7.15 1.46
CA ILE A 145 -4.32 6.16 1.61
C ILE A 145 -3.87 6.16 3.07
N ARG A 146 -4.09 5.02 3.75
CA ARG A 146 -3.80 4.90 5.17
C ARG A 146 -3.62 3.47 5.63
N LEU A 147 -2.95 3.32 6.76
CA LEU A 147 -2.88 2.06 7.49
C LEU A 147 -4.20 1.84 8.23
N GLU A 148 -4.81 0.69 7.99
CA GLU A 148 -6.05 0.28 8.67
C GLU A 148 -5.76 -0.60 9.88
N ARG A 149 -4.81 -1.52 9.73
CA ARG A 149 -4.45 -2.46 10.78
C ARG A 149 -3.00 -2.89 10.64
N LYS A 150 -2.36 -3.12 11.77
CA LYS A 150 -1.13 -3.91 11.81
C LYS A 150 -1.12 -4.83 13.02
N SER A 151 -0.40 -5.92 12.95
CA SER A 151 -0.21 -6.82 14.09
C SER A 151 1.20 -7.40 14.11
N GLY A 152 1.63 -7.81 15.30
CA GLY A 152 2.95 -8.39 15.59
C GLY A 152 3.99 -7.36 16.04
N GLY A 153 5.10 -7.89 16.58
CA GLY A 153 6.20 -7.12 17.14
C GLY A 153 5.90 -6.48 18.50
N LYS A 154 6.87 -5.71 19.03
CA LYS A 154 6.78 -5.09 20.37
C LYS A 154 5.64 -4.09 20.51
N SER A 155 5.29 -3.38 19.44
CA SER A 155 4.21 -2.38 19.45
C SER A 155 2.80 -2.98 19.38
N GLY A 156 2.68 -4.31 19.34
CA GLY A 156 1.40 -5.00 19.37
C GLY A 156 0.51 -4.74 18.14
N THR A 157 -0.81 -4.74 18.38
CA THR A 157 -1.82 -4.55 17.35
C THR A 157 -2.29 -3.10 17.33
N PHE A 158 -2.37 -2.53 16.14
CA PHE A 158 -3.04 -1.25 15.86
C PHE A 158 -4.25 -1.53 14.97
N VAL A 159 -5.35 -0.88 15.26
CA VAL A 159 -6.57 -0.82 14.43
C VAL A 159 -7.03 0.63 14.42
N ARG A 160 -7.32 1.14 13.22
CA ARG A 160 -7.82 2.51 13.02
C ARG A 160 -9.27 2.63 13.47
#